data_ce5529e4869f2a5060ec24b5c061f832
#
_entry.id   ce5529e4869f2a5060ec24b5c061f832
#
_cell.length_a   1.000
_cell.length_b   1.000
_cell.length_c   1.000
_cell.angle_alpha   90.00
_cell.angle_beta   90.00
_cell.angle_gamma   90.00
#
_symmetry.space_group_name_H-M   'P 1'
#
loop_
_entity.id
_entity.type
_entity.pdbx_description
1 polymer ?
#
loop_
_entity_poly.entity_id
_entity_poly.type
_entity_poly.pdbx_seq_one_letter_code
_entity_poly.pdbx_strand_id
1 'polypeptide(L)'
;MNLKYATITGVARDDLADEGAWLYAETVKQVHNLNPETGVELLAPDFGGKPTLLNQVFDARPEVFAHNIETVPRIFKRIRPAFTYERSLDVIAQAKDYGLITKSNLILGMGEEISEVHQALIDLHESGCDLITITQYLRPSPRHHPVLRWVRPEEFVDLADFAKEIGFWGVMSGPLVRSSYRAGKLYAQALTESARSTGRKVPSSHGS
;
A
#
# COMPACT_ATOMS: atom_id res chain seq x y z
N MET A 1 -14.95 15.93 11.65
CA MET A 1 -15.25 15.51 10.26
C MET A 1 -16.04 14.19 10.18
N ASN A 2 -16.20 13.49 11.24
CA ASN A 2 -16.94 12.20 11.36
C ASN A 2 -16.57 11.18 10.26
N LEU A 3 -15.26 11.01 10.03
CA LEU A 3 -14.73 10.10 9.01
C LEU A 3 -14.91 8.65 9.50
N LYS A 4 -15.34 7.78 8.59
CA LYS A 4 -15.39 6.33 8.84
C LYS A 4 -14.05 5.64 8.54
N TYR A 5 -13.22 6.28 7.71
CA TYR A 5 -11.91 5.78 7.31
C TYR A 5 -10.99 6.94 6.95
N ALA A 6 -9.75 6.89 7.38
CA ALA A 6 -8.73 7.89 7.12
C ALA A 6 -7.45 7.25 6.58
N THR A 7 -6.91 7.82 5.51
CA THR A 7 -5.55 7.47 5.05
C THR A 7 -4.59 8.54 5.57
N ILE A 8 -3.60 8.11 6.33
CA ILE A 8 -2.58 8.96 6.93
C ILE A 8 -1.26 8.70 6.22
N THR A 9 -0.55 9.75 5.88
CA THR A 9 0.81 9.68 5.35
C THR A 9 1.63 10.85 5.87
N GLY A 10 2.93 10.73 5.79
CA GLY A 10 3.88 11.77 6.19
C GLY A 10 5.09 11.80 5.27
N VAL A 11 5.94 12.79 5.48
CA VAL A 11 7.26 12.84 4.84
C VAL A 11 8.27 12.01 5.63
N ALA A 12 9.30 11.50 4.95
CA ALA A 12 10.43 10.86 5.62
C ALA A 12 11.11 11.86 6.58
N ARG A 13 11.52 11.36 7.73
CA ARG A 13 12.16 12.15 8.79
C ARG A 13 13.55 11.56 9.11
N ASP A 14 14.39 11.48 8.08
CA ASP A 14 15.78 11.00 8.18
C ASP A 14 16.64 11.88 9.12
N ASP A 15 16.10 13.05 9.52
CA ASP A 15 16.66 13.95 10.51
C ASP A 15 16.44 13.47 11.96
N LEU A 16 15.53 12.51 12.19
CA LEU A 16 15.24 11.96 13.50
C LEU A 16 15.93 10.60 13.72
N ALA A 17 16.34 10.31 14.94
CA ALA A 17 17.00 9.06 15.28
C ALA A 17 16.12 7.82 15.06
N ASP A 18 14.79 7.98 15.19
CA ASP A 18 13.78 6.96 14.96
C ASP A 18 13.12 7.07 13.57
N GLU A 19 13.68 7.89 12.68
CA GLU A 19 13.16 8.16 11.34
C GLU A 19 11.67 8.59 11.35
N GLY A 20 11.18 9.07 12.50
CA GLY A 20 9.81 9.51 12.73
C GLY A 20 8.83 8.38 13.08
N ALA A 21 9.29 7.17 13.37
CA ALA A 21 8.44 6.02 13.70
C ALA A 21 7.48 6.31 14.85
N TRP A 22 7.98 7.00 15.90
CA TRP A 22 7.14 7.42 17.03
C TRP A 22 5.97 8.31 16.58
N LEU A 23 6.24 9.27 15.68
CA LEU A 23 5.21 10.21 15.22
C LEU A 23 4.10 9.49 14.44
N TYR A 24 4.47 8.54 13.56
CA TYR A 24 3.51 7.71 12.84
C TYR A 24 2.67 6.88 13.82
N ALA A 25 3.31 6.19 14.75
CA ALA A 25 2.63 5.37 15.76
C ALA A 25 1.68 6.19 16.64
N GLU A 26 2.16 7.33 17.15
CA GLU A 26 1.37 8.19 18.02
C GLU A 26 0.17 8.80 17.26
N THR A 27 0.35 9.16 15.99
CA THR A 27 -0.76 9.68 15.17
C THR A 27 -1.88 8.65 15.05
N VAL A 28 -1.57 7.38 14.76
CA VAL A 28 -2.57 6.30 14.70
C VAL A 28 -3.28 6.14 16.04
N LYS A 29 -2.51 6.06 17.15
CA LYS A 29 -3.08 5.93 18.51
C LYS A 29 -4.03 7.09 18.85
N GLN A 30 -3.65 8.32 18.52
CA GLN A 30 -4.51 9.48 18.78
C GLN A 30 -5.79 9.50 17.93
N VAL A 31 -5.71 9.03 16.67
CA VAL A 31 -6.92 8.88 15.86
C VAL A 31 -7.86 7.86 16.48
N HIS A 32 -7.38 6.69 16.88
CA HIS A 32 -8.19 5.66 17.53
C HIS A 32 -8.77 6.12 18.87
N ASN A 33 -7.98 6.86 19.67
CA ASN A 33 -8.43 7.37 20.96
C ASN A 33 -9.56 8.41 20.83
N LEU A 34 -9.44 9.30 19.86
CA LEU A 34 -10.40 10.40 19.66
C LEU A 34 -11.58 10.00 18.77
N ASN A 35 -11.41 9.02 17.89
CA ASN A 35 -12.39 8.57 16.91
C ASN A 35 -12.34 7.03 16.78
N PRO A 36 -12.80 6.27 17.80
CA PRO A 36 -12.64 4.81 17.85
C PRO A 36 -13.33 4.04 16.72
N GLU A 37 -14.31 4.70 16.05
CA GLU A 37 -15.03 4.11 14.91
C GLU A 37 -14.35 4.39 13.56
N THR A 38 -13.22 5.12 13.55
CA THR A 38 -12.51 5.48 12.31
C THR A 38 -11.40 4.49 12.02
N GLY A 39 -11.52 3.70 10.95
CA GLY A 39 -10.42 2.88 10.47
C GLY A 39 -9.27 3.72 9.90
N VAL A 40 -8.04 3.27 10.10
CA VAL A 40 -6.82 3.98 9.68
C VAL A 40 -6.02 3.14 8.68
N GLU A 41 -5.76 3.71 7.51
CA GLU A 41 -4.70 3.25 6.62
C GLU A 41 -3.47 4.14 6.83
N LEU A 42 -2.36 3.53 7.21
CA LEU A 42 -1.10 4.22 7.41
C LEU A 42 -0.14 3.94 6.25
N LEU A 43 0.12 4.95 5.42
CA LEU A 43 1.16 4.89 4.40
C LEU A 43 2.46 5.43 4.99
N ALA A 44 3.41 4.54 5.24
CA ALA A 44 4.66 4.83 5.93
C ALA A 44 5.90 4.57 5.05
N PRO A 45 7.06 5.22 5.35
CA PRO A 45 8.35 4.86 4.78
C PRO A 45 8.81 3.48 5.27
N ASP A 46 9.98 3.04 4.81
CA ASP A 46 10.53 1.74 5.18
C ASP A 46 11.33 1.73 6.52
N PHE A 47 11.55 2.89 7.13
CA PHE A 47 12.35 3.03 8.35
C PHE A 47 13.68 2.25 8.30
N GLY A 48 14.33 2.27 7.13
CA GLY A 48 15.57 1.52 6.87
C GLY A 48 15.42 -0.01 6.97
N GLY A 49 14.19 -0.54 6.99
CA GLY A 49 13.89 -1.95 7.23
C GLY A 49 14.15 -2.40 8.67
N LYS A 50 14.34 -1.48 9.63
CA LYS A 50 14.69 -1.79 11.02
C LYS A 50 13.49 -2.36 11.79
N PRO A 51 13.51 -3.65 12.22
CA PRO A 51 12.35 -4.26 12.89
C PRO A 51 11.91 -3.50 14.15
N THR A 52 12.83 -2.90 14.89
CA THR A 52 12.50 -2.12 16.10
C THR A 52 11.64 -0.90 15.82
N LEU A 53 11.89 -0.20 14.71
CA LEU A 53 11.11 0.97 14.31
C LEU A 53 9.79 0.55 13.66
N LEU A 54 9.83 -0.48 12.81
CA LEU A 54 8.64 -1.05 12.19
C LEU A 54 7.66 -1.58 13.25
N ASN A 55 8.14 -2.36 14.23
CA ASN A 55 7.31 -2.87 15.32
C ASN A 55 6.66 -1.76 16.14
N GLN A 56 7.37 -0.66 16.38
CA GLN A 56 6.78 0.50 17.06
C GLN A 56 5.56 1.05 16.31
N VAL A 57 5.63 1.06 14.98
CA VAL A 57 4.52 1.49 14.12
C VAL A 57 3.41 0.44 14.06
N PHE A 58 3.78 -0.84 13.96
CA PHE A 58 2.82 -1.96 13.92
C PHE A 58 2.04 -2.12 15.23
N ASP A 59 2.68 -1.81 16.39
CA ASP A 59 2.03 -1.80 17.70
C ASP A 59 0.89 -0.78 17.82
N ALA A 60 0.89 0.27 16.99
CA ALA A 60 -0.21 1.22 16.93
C ALA A 60 -1.48 0.64 16.27
N ARG A 61 -1.37 -0.54 15.62
CA ARG A 61 -2.47 -1.32 15.02
C ARG A 61 -3.31 -0.53 14.02
N PRO A 62 -2.70 0.09 12.98
CA PRO A 62 -3.50 0.59 11.87
C PRO A 62 -4.27 -0.57 11.23
N GLU A 63 -5.47 -0.32 10.74
CA GLU A 63 -6.29 -1.32 10.04
C GLU A 63 -5.62 -1.79 8.74
N VAL A 64 -4.88 -0.89 8.08
CA VAL A 64 -4.06 -1.22 6.91
C VAL A 64 -2.70 -0.54 7.06
N PHE A 65 -1.63 -1.32 6.95
CA PHE A 65 -0.29 -0.80 6.76
C PHE A 65 0.06 -0.78 5.28
N ALA A 66 0.37 0.41 4.76
CA ALA A 66 0.72 0.60 3.36
C ALA A 66 2.19 1.00 3.21
N HIS A 67 2.92 0.31 2.33
CA HIS A 67 4.24 0.69 1.86
C HIS A 67 4.32 0.47 0.36
N ASN A 68 4.54 1.55 -0.39
CA ASN A 68 4.50 1.51 -1.84
C ASN A 68 5.85 1.13 -2.44
N ILE A 69 5.89 0.15 -3.35
CA ILE A 69 7.09 -0.12 -4.17
C ILE A 69 7.20 0.83 -5.37
N GLU A 70 6.08 1.38 -5.84
CA GLU A 70 5.92 2.35 -6.91
C GLU A 70 6.27 1.82 -8.31
N THR A 71 7.32 1.03 -8.48
CA THR A 71 7.78 0.59 -9.80
C THR A 71 8.52 -0.75 -9.74
N VAL A 72 8.95 -1.24 -10.91
CA VAL A 72 9.62 -2.54 -11.10
C VAL A 72 11.12 -2.49 -10.81
N PRO A 73 11.80 -3.62 -10.50
CA PRO A 73 13.21 -3.66 -10.08
C PRO A 73 14.17 -2.92 -10.99
N ARG A 74 14.09 -3.12 -12.32
CA ARG A 74 15.03 -2.58 -13.30
C ARG A 74 15.15 -1.04 -13.25
N ILE A 75 14.05 -0.36 -12.98
CA ILE A 75 14.03 1.11 -12.94
C ILE A 75 13.91 1.66 -11.51
N PHE A 76 13.82 0.79 -10.50
CA PHE A 76 13.56 1.16 -9.11
C PHE A 76 14.56 2.18 -8.56
N LYS A 77 15.86 1.91 -8.70
CA LYS A 77 16.92 2.80 -8.19
C LYS A 77 16.86 4.22 -8.77
N ARG A 78 16.42 4.34 -10.03
CA ARG A 78 16.26 5.65 -10.68
C ARG A 78 15.02 6.40 -10.17
N ILE A 79 13.95 5.70 -9.89
CA ILE A 79 12.66 6.29 -9.48
C ILE A 79 12.64 6.54 -7.96
N ARG A 80 13.21 5.62 -7.17
CA ARG A 80 13.23 5.64 -5.71
C ARG A 80 14.67 5.49 -5.15
N PRO A 81 15.56 6.47 -5.35
CA PRO A 81 16.98 6.34 -5.01
C PRO A 81 17.26 6.12 -3.51
N ALA A 82 16.36 6.53 -2.62
CA ALA A 82 16.49 6.37 -1.17
C ALA A 82 16.09 4.97 -0.65
N PHE A 83 15.43 4.16 -1.48
CA PHE A 83 14.89 2.85 -1.12
C PHE A 83 15.56 1.72 -1.92
N THR A 84 15.36 0.47 -1.52
CA THR A 84 15.63 -0.71 -2.36
C THR A 84 14.35 -1.51 -2.55
N TYR A 85 14.27 -2.22 -3.67
CA TYR A 85 13.10 -3.03 -4.00
C TYR A 85 12.89 -4.15 -2.98
N GLU A 86 13.97 -4.89 -2.68
CA GLU A 86 13.97 -6.01 -1.76
C GLU A 86 13.58 -5.57 -0.34
N ARG A 87 14.12 -4.43 0.13
CA ARG A 87 13.76 -3.90 1.45
C ARG A 87 12.29 -3.47 1.51
N SER A 88 11.75 -2.94 0.40
CA SER A 88 10.33 -2.58 0.35
C SER A 88 9.41 -3.80 0.42
N LEU A 89 9.80 -4.92 -0.19
CA LEU A 89 9.08 -6.20 -0.06
C LEU A 89 9.20 -6.76 1.37
N ASP A 90 10.41 -6.71 1.96
CA ASP A 90 10.65 -7.16 3.33
C ASP A 90 9.81 -6.40 4.37
N VAL A 91 9.66 -5.09 4.21
CA VAL A 91 8.78 -4.27 5.08
C VAL A 91 7.32 -4.73 5.02
N ILE A 92 6.84 -5.09 3.83
CA ILE A 92 5.49 -5.65 3.65
C ILE A 92 5.38 -7.01 4.34
N ALA A 93 6.39 -7.87 4.17
CA ALA A 93 6.43 -9.19 4.81
C ALA A 93 6.43 -9.07 6.34
N GLN A 94 7.24 -8.18 6.92
CA GLN A 94 7.26 -7.92 8.37
C GLN A 94 5.88 -7.46 8.88
N ALA A 95 5.21 -6.56 8.16
CA ALA A 95 3.86 -6.10 8.53
C ALA A 95 2.82 -7.24 8.45
N LYS A 96 2.94 -8.12 7.44
CA LYS A 96 2.08 -9.29 7.30
C LYS A 96 2.28 -10.29 8.43
N ASP A 97 3.54 -10.60 8.76
CA ASP A 97 3.90 -11.50 9.87
C ASP A 97 3.43 -10.94 11.23
N TYR A 98 3.38 -9.62 11.35
CA TYR A 98 2.82 -8.94 12.54
C TYR A 98 1.29 -9.04 12.62
N GLY A 99 0.63 -9.54 11.58
CA GLY A 99 -0.81 -9.76 11.50
C GLY A 99 -1.62 -8.56 11.02
N LEU A 100 -1.00 -7.60 10.32
CA LEU A 100 -1.67 -6.46 9.71
C LEU A 100 -2.19 -6.81 8.31
N ILE A 101 -3.24 -6.11 7.87
CA ILE A 101 -3.58 -6.07 6.44
C ILE A 101 -2.59 -5.13 5.75
N THR A 102 -2.00 -5.62 4.67
CA THR A 102 -0.91 -4.93 3.97
C THR A 102 -1.36 -4.39 2.63
N LYS A 103 -0.74 -3.29 2.20
CA LYS A 103 -1.06 -2.65 0.94
C LYS A 103 0.18 -2.09 0.26
N SER A 104 0.16 -2.13 -1.08
CA SER A 104 1.17 -1.46 -1.90
C SER A 104 0.55 -0.75 -3.12
N ASN A 105 1.40 -0.06 -3.89
CA ASN A 105 1.00 0.64 -5.10
C ASN A 105 2.05 0.46 -6.19
N LEU A 106 1.58 0.29 -7.44
CA LEU A 106 2.38 0.37 -8.66
C LEU A 106 1.94 1.56 -9.50
N ILE A 107 2.91 2.31 -10.00
CA ILE A 107 2.69 3.44 -10.89
C ILE A 107 3.29 3.11 -12.26
N LEU A 108 2.47 3.16 -13.30
CA LEU A 108 2.83 2.73 -14.64
C LEU A 108 3.06 3.92 -15.58
N GLY A 109 3.86 3.70 -16.63
CA GLY A 109 4.18 4.70 -17.64
C GLY A 109 5.54 5.35 -17.45
N MET A 110 6.41 4.76 -16.62
CA MET A 110 7.77 5.23 -16.34
C MET A 110 8.86 4.45 -17.10
N GLY A 111 8.46 3.50 -17.97
CA GLY A 111 9.35 2.70 -18.82
C GLY A 111 9.52 1.26 -18.38
N GLU A 112 8.61 0.77 -17.54
CA GLU A 112 8.45 -0.65 -17.23
C GLU A 112 7.88 -1.43 -18.43
N GLU A 113 8.25 -2.70 -18.54
CA GLU A 113 7.65 -3.66 -19.45
C GLU A 113 6.51 -4.40 -18.74
N ILE A 114 5.49 -4.86 -19.50
CA ILE A 114 4.32 -5.52 -18.90
C ILE A 114 4.69 -6.80 -18.13
N SER A 115 5.66 -7.55 -18.61
CA SER A 115 6.17 -8.75 -17.92
C SER A 115 6.83 -8.42 -16.58
N GLU A 116 7.51 -7.27 -16.49
CA GLU A 116 8.09 -6.80 -15.22
C GLU A 116 7.01 -6.38 -14.23
N VAL A 117 5.90 -5.80 -14.71
CA VAL A 117 4.74 -5.46 -13.87
C VAL A 117 4.08 -6.71 -13.31
N HIS A 118 3.89 -7.74 -14.16
CA HIS A 118 3.37 -9.03 -13.69
C HIS A 118 4.28 -9.64 -12.62
N GLN A 119 5.61 -9.64 -12.84
CA GLN A 119 6.55 -10.15 -11.83
C GLN A 119 6.49 -9.35 -10.54
N ALA A 120 6.42 -8.01 -10.59
CA ALA A 120 6.31 -7.17 -9.41
C ALA A 120 5.00 -7.42 -8.62
N LEU A 121 3.91 -7.75 -9.30
CA LEU A 121 2.66 -8.18 -8.65
C LEU A 121 2.81 -9.53 -7.95
N ILE A 122 3.51 -10.48 -8.58
CA ILE A 122 3.82 -11.78 -7.96
C ILE A 122 4.70 -11.58 -6.73
N ASP A 123 5.81 -10.84 -6.85
CA ASP A 123 6.74 -10.56 -5.75
C ASP A 123 6.02 -9.92 -4.55
N LEU A 124 5.12 -8.95 -4.81
CA LEU A 124 4.30 -8.33 -3.76
C LEU A 124 3.37 -9.33 -3.09
N HIS A 125 2.68 -10.15 -3.86
CA HIS A 125 1.76 -11.15 -3.32
C HIS A 125 2.50 -12.19 -2.48
N GLU A 126 3.63 -12.69 -2.95
CA GLU A 126 4.50 -13.63 -2.23
C GLU A 126 5.08 -13.04 -0.94
N SER A 127 5.31 -11.72 -0.90
CA SER A 127 5.69 -10.97 0.31
C SER A 127 4.51 -10.74 1.27
N GLY A 128 3.31 -11.22 0.95
CA GLY A 128 2.13 -11.10 1.81
C GLY A 128 1.35 -9.80 1.64
N CYS A 129 1.48 -9.12 0.49
CA CYS A 129 0.66 -7.95 0.18
C CYS A 129 -0.78 -8.34 -0.11
N ASP A 130 -1.72 -7.85 0.68
CA ASP A 130 -3.16 -8.16 0.55
C ASP A 130 -3.88 -7.25 -0.45
N LEU A 131 -3.50 -5.98 -0.50
CA LEU A 131 -4.17 -4.95 -1.27
C LEU A 131 -3.22 -4.28 -2.25
N ILE A 132 -3.66 -4.07 -3.48
CA ILE A 132 -2.87 -3.39 -4.50
C ILE A 132 -3.64 -2.26 -5.19
N THR A 133 -2.97 -1.14 -5.42
CA THR A 133 -3.43 -0.10 -6.34
C THR A 133 -2.48 0.00 -7.53
N ILE A 134 -3.02 0.15 -8.74
CA ILE A 134 -2.25 0.28 -9.98
C ILE A 134 -2.70 1.56 -10.67
N THR A 135 -1.77 2.48 -10.90
CA THR A 135 -2.10 3.86 -11.31
C THR A 135 -1.24 4.32 -12.48
N GLN A 136 -1.67 5.36 -13.19
CA GLN A 136 -0.86 6.03 -14.20
C GLN A 136 0.09 7.05 -13.54
N TYR A 137 1.34 7.05 -13.96
CA TYR A 137 2.28 8.11 -13.62
C TYR A 137 1.87 9.45 -14.23
N LEU A 138 1.71 10.46 -13.40
CA LEU A 138 1.47 11.83 -13.81
C LEU A 138 2.67 12.68 -13.36
N ARG A 139 3.41 13.20 -14.31
CA ARG A 139 4.63 13.97 -14.08
C ARG A 139 4.34 15.25 -13.28
N PRO A 140 4.86 15.41 -12.05
CA PRO A 140 4.55 16.58 -11.23
C PRO A 140 5.14 17.89 -11.78
N SER A 141 6.35 17.84 -12.38
CA SER A 141 7.00 18.99 -13.02
C SER A 141 8.05 18.55 -14.05
N PRO A 142 8.53 19.44 -14.93
CA PRO A 142 9.58 19.12 -15.92
C PRO A 142 10.90 18.57 -15.33
N ARG A 143 11.14 18.77 -14.03
CA ARG A 143 12.35 18.27 -13.34
C ARG A 143 12.22 16.79 -12.92
N HIS A 144 11.01 16.24 -12.90
CA HIS A 144 10.75 14.84 -12.55
C HIS A 144 10.89 13.94 -13.78
N HIS A 145 10.91 12.63 -13.54
CA HIS A 145 10.96 11.61 -14.59
C HIS A 145 9.85 11.86 -15.64
N PRO A 146 10.13 11.77 -16.95
CA PRO A 146 9.10 11.97 -17.97
C PRO A 146 8.09 10.83 -17.96
N VAL A 147 6.86 11.11 -18.39
CA VAL A 147 5.93 10.06 -18.79
C VAL A 147 6.46 9.44 -20.08
N LEU A 148 6.81 8.16 -20.03
CA LEU A 148 7.34 7.44 -21.20
C LEU A 148 6.21 6.76 -21.99
N ARG A 149 5.10 6.43 -21.34
CA ARG A 149 3.93 5.81 -21.95
C ARG A 149 2.65 6.20 -21.21
N TRP A 150 1.62 6.47 -21.97
CA TRP A 150 0.25 6.50 -21.46
C TRP A 150 -0.34 5.10 -21.59
N VAL A 151 -0.60 4.48 -20.44
CA VAL A 151 -1.15 3.12 -20.36
C VAL A 151 -2.63 3.17 -20.78
N ARG A 152 -3.03 2.25 -21.63
CA ARG A 152 -4.43 2.19 -22.10
C ARG A 152 -5.35 1.69 -21.00
N PRO A 153 -6.60 2.15 -20.95
CA PRO A 153 -7.58 1.72 -19.95
C PRO A 153 -7.74 0.20 -19.85
N GLU A 154 -7.70 -0.49 -20.99
CA GLU A 154 -7.83 -1.95 -21.06
C GLU A 154 -6.69 -2.67 -20.34
N GLU A 155 -5.46 -2.17 -20.43
CA GLU A 155 -4.30 -2.74 -19.73
C GLU A 155 -4.46 -2.66 -18.21
N PHE A 156 -5.12 -1.62 -17.68
CA PHE A 156 -5.45 -1.55 -16.26
C PHE A 156 -6.48 -2.61 -15.85
N VAL A 157 -7.41 -2.95 -16.73
CA VAL A 157 -8.39 -4.04 -16.48
C VAL A 157 -7.66 -5.38 -16.47
N ASP A 158 -6.83 -5.66 -17.48
CA ASP A 158 -6.06 -6.90 -17.58
C ASP A 158 -5.16 -7.11 -16.35
N LEU A 159 -4.47 -6.05 -15.89
CA LEU A 159 -3.66 -6.10 -14.68
C LEU A 159 -4.48 -6.28 -13.40
N ALA A 160 -5.69 -5.71 -13.34
CA ALA A 160 -6.58 -5.93 -12.21
C ALA A 160 -7.05 -7.38 -12.14
N ASP A 161 -7.37 -7.98 -13.28
CA ASP A 161 -7.82 -9.37 -13.34
C ASP A 161 -6.68 -10.32 -13.03
N PHE A 162 -5.47 -10.09 -13.55
CA PHE A 162 -4.28 -10.83 -13.18
C PHE A 162 -3.99 -10.74 -11.66
N ALA A 163 -4.05 -9.55 -11.06
CA ALA A 163 -3.84 -9.39 -9.62
C ALA A 163 -4.86 -10.16 -8.78
N LYS A 164 -6.14 -10.18 -9.19
CA LYS A 164 -7.17 -11.00 -8.52
C LYS A 164 -6.89 -12.50 -8.68
N GLU A 165 -6.48 -12.93 -9.88
CA GLU A 165 -6.18 -14.33 -10.18
C GLU A 165 -5.03 -14.87 -9.32
N ILE A 166 -3.97 -14.09 -9.10
CA ILE A 166 -2.87 -14.50 -8.21
C ILE A 166 -3.19 -14.39 -6.72
N GLY A 167 -4.34 -13.79 -6.32
CA GLY A 167 -4.87 -13.90 -4.97
C GLY A 167 -4.89 -12.63 -4.13
N PHE A 168 -4.69 -11.43 -4.69
CA PHE A 168 -4.89 -10.19 -3.93
C PHE A 168 -6.32 -10.08 -3.41
N TRP A 169 -6.48 -9.74 -2.13
CA TRP A 169 -7.80 -9.59 -1.49
C TRP A 169 -8.57 -8.36 -1.97
N GLY A 170 -7.83 -7.34 -2.42
CA GLY A 170 -8.44 -6.15 -3.00
C GLY A 170 -7.54 -5.49 -4.02
N VAL A 171 -8.14 -5.17 -5.17
CA VAL A 171 -7.46 -4.57 -6.31
C VAL A 171 -8.19 -3.32 -6.76
N MET A 172 -7.45 -2.25 -6.95
CA MET A 172 -7.96 -1.03 -7.58
C MET A 172 -6.97 -0.57 -8.65
N SER A 173 -7.39 -0.60 -9.90
CA SER A 173 -6.54 -0.33 -11.06
C SER A 173 -7.24 0.65 -11.99
N GLY A 174 -6.51 1.65 -12.47
CA GLY A 174 -7.03 2.62 -13.43
C GLY A 174 -6.20 3.89 -13.53
N PRO A 175 -6.31 4.64 -14.64
CA PRO A 175 -5.45 5.79 -14.92
C PRO A 175 -5.59 6.94 -13.92
N LEU A 176 -6.76 7.10 -13.31
CA LEU A 176 -7.06 8.16 -12.35
C LEU A 176 -7.17 7.67 -10.90
N VAL A 177 -6.85 6.40 -10.65
CA VAL A 177 -6.78 5.86 -9.30
C VAL A 177 -5.67 6.56 -8.52
N ARG A 178 -5.88 6.77 -7.22
CA ARG A 178 -4.87 7.20 -6.24
C ARG A 178 -4.80 6.15 -5.14
N SER A 179 -3.65 6.01 -4.50
CA SER A 179 -3.47 5.02 -3.42
C SER A 179 -4.50 5.19 -2.29
N SER A 180 -4.92 6.41 -1.99
CA SER A 180 -5.96 6.72 -0.99
C SER A 180 -7.40 6.71 -1.55
N TYR A 181 -7.58 6.56 -2.89
CA TYR A 181 -8.91 6.62 -3.48
C TYR A 181 -9.75 5.42 -3.06
N ARG A 182 -10.91 5.70 -2.44
CA ARG A 182 -11.82 4.67 -1.91
C ARG A 182 -11.12 3.62 -1.03
N ALA A 183 -10.09 4.00 -0.27
CA ALA A 183 -9.31 3.09 0.57
C ALA A 183 -10.19 2.29 1.55
N GLY A 184 -11.17 2.90 2.18
CA GLY A 184 -12.13 2.19 3.04
C GLY A 184 -12.96 1.14 2.31
N LYS A 185 -13.28 1.32 1.01
CA LYS A 185 -13.95 0.29 0.22
C LYS A 185 -13.00 -0.89 -0.08
N LEU A 186 -11.75 -0.61 -0.36
CA LEU A 186 -10.73 -1.63 -0.58
C LEU A 186 -10.48 -2.44 0.71
N TYR A 187 -10.43 -1.76 1.85
CA TYR A 187 -10.35 -2.41 3.16
C TYR A 187 -11.57 -3.33 3.44
N ALA A 188 -12.79 -2.91 3.12
CA ALA A 188 -13.98 -3.74 3.27
C ALA A 188 -13.92 -5.02 2.40
N GLN A 189 -13.32 -4.94 1.20
CA GLN A 189 -13.05 -6.11 0.37
C GLN A 189 -12.08 -7.07 1.07
N ALA A 190 -10.97 -6.54 1.62
CA ALA A 190 -10.01 -7.35 2.35
C ALA A 190 -10.63 -8.10 3.53
N LEU A 191 -11.48 -7.45 4.32
CA LEU A 191 -12.17 -8.10 5.43
C LEU A 191 -13.05 -9.27 4.97
N THR A 192 -13.72 -9.11 3.83
CA THR A 192 -14.58 -10.15 3.26
C THR A 192 -13.76 -11.37 2.81
N GLU A 193 -12.65 -11.14 2.11
CA GLU A 193 -11.77 -12.21 1.64
C GLU A 193 -11.00 -12.88 2.79
N SER A 194 -10.50 -12.09 3.75
CA SER A 194 -9.87 -12.62 4.97
C SER A 194 -10.80 -13.55 5.75
N ALA A 195 -12.08 -13.18 5.87
CA ALA A 195 -13.08 -14.02 6.53
C ALA A 195 -13.35 -15.34 5.77
N ARG A 196 -13.33 -15.30 4.43
CA ARG A 196 -13.46 -16.48 3.57
C ARG A 196 -12.28 -17.43 3.72
N SER A 197 -11.06 -16.90 3.70
CA SER A 197 -9.83 -17.69 3.80
C SER A 197 -9.65 -18.33 5.18
N THR A 198 -10.13 -17.68 6.25
CA THR A 198 -10.02 -18.18 7.64
C THR A 198 -11.23 -18.97 8.12
N GLY A 199 -12.27 -19.15 7.30
CA GLY A 199 -13.53 -19.82 7.68
C GLY A 199 -14.35 -19.09 8.75
N ARG A 200 -14.03 -17.82 9.05
CA ARG A 200 -14.79 -16.98 10.00
C ARG A 200 -15.99 -16.33 9.30
N LYS A 201 -17.16 -16.40 9.94
CA LYS A 201 -18.34 -15.65 9.47
C LYS A 201 -18.05 -14.14 9.48
N VAL A 202 -18.26 -13.49 8.35
CA VAL A 202 -18.22 -12.02 8.23
C VAL A 202 -19.26 -11.43 9.18
N PRO A 203 -18.93 -10.46 10.05
CA PRO A 203 -19.94 -9.73 10.78
C PRO A 203 -20.86 -9.03 9.79
N SER A 204 -22.16 -9.27 9.87
CA SER A 204 -23.14 -8.60 9.02
C SER A 204 -23.05 -7.09 9.29
N SER A 205 -22.62 -6.32 8.27
CA SER A 205 -22.74 -4.87 8.31
C SER A 205 -24.21 -4.52 8.42
N HIS A 206 -24.63 -4.05 9.58
CA HIS A 206 -25.96 -3.47 9.76
C HIS A 206 -26.00 -2.21 8.89
N GLY A 207 -26.76 -2.30 7.80
CA GLY A 207 -27.15 -1.18 7.01
C GLY A 207 -28.14 -0.27 7.78
N SER A 208 -27.95 0.99 7.66
CA SER A 208 -28.96 2.03 7.52
C SER A 208 -28.25 3.35 7.28
#